data_cb3e7f758b29d9acde44ad53612f10e7
#
_entry.id   cb3e7f758b29d9acde44ad53612f10e7
#
_cell.length_a   1.000
_cell.length_b   1.000
_cell.length_c   1.000
_cell.angle_alpha   90.00
_cell.angle_beta   90.00
_cell.angle_gamma   90.00
#
_symmetry.space_group_name_H-M   'P 1'
#
loop_
_entity.id
_entity.type
_entity.pdbx_description
1 polymer ?
#
loop_
_entity_poly.entity_id
_entity_poly.type
_entity_poly.pdbx_seq_one_letter_code
_entity_poly.pdbx_strand_id
1 'polypeptide(L)'
;DITGDMLMQQLDFQTRKLVEIAKVVMKQPQILVIDETSTALSHDGREILYDIMNRFRKENKSVIFISHDLDEIMEVCDTLTVLRDGKIIRTFNKEEFEAGAIRSSMIGRELQGDYYRSDFEASAQQEVALNVKNLVYTDRLKGVSFQVRRGEIVGVGGLAHCGMHTLGKVCFGAVKPEEGNVSVADGTVIDSPAKAMKKRMGYVSKDRDVESLCLNASIEDNISIAGMSKFAV
;
A
#
# COMPACT_ATOMS: atom_id res chain seq x y z
N ASP A 1 8.15 -15.49 -15.48
CA ASP A 1 7.27 -16.63 -15.78
C ASP A 1 7.04 -17.43 -14.49
N ILE A 2 5.78 -17.77 -14.22
CA ILE A 2 5.37 -18.56 -13.05
C ILE A 2 5.15 -19.99 -13.54
N THR A 3 5.80 -20.95 -12.88
CA THR A 3 5.64 -22.38 -13.17
C THR A 3 4.96 -23.10 -12.02
N GLY A 4 4.27 -24.20 -12.29
CA GLY A 4 3.47 -24.92 -11.30
C GLY A 4 4.27 -25.60 -10.16
N ASP A 5 5.57 -25.72 -10.31
CA ASP A 5 6.50 -26.31 -9.34
C ASP A 5 7.13 -25.26 -8.40
N MET A 6 6.90 -23.96 -8.63
CA MET A 6 7.40 -22.90 -7.75
C MET A 6 6.72 -22.95 -6.38
N LEU A 7 7.52 -22.73 -5.34
CA LEU A 7 6.98 -22.64 -3.97
C LEU A 7 6.29 -21.27 -3.76
N MET A 8 5.16 -21.27 -3.08
CA MET A 8 4.39 -20.04 -2.78
C MET A 8 5.23 -18.96 -2.06
N GLN A 9 6.19 -19.37 -1.24
CA GLN A 9 7.09 -18.42 -0.55
C GLN A 9 8.03 -17.64 -1.49
N GLN A 10 8.26 -18.15 -2.70
CA GLN A 10 9.10 -17.50 -3.72
C GLN A 10 8.34 -16.44 -4.50
N LEU A 11 7.02 -16.45 -4.42
CA LEU A 11 6.15 -15.51 -5.11
C LEU A 11 5.99 -14.22 -4.29
N ASP A 12 5.84 -13.09 -4.98
CA ASP A 12 5.46 -11.85 -4.33
C ASP A 12 4.00 -11.87 -3.84
N PHE A 13 3.64 -10.87 -3.05
CA PHE A 13 2.33 -10.81 -2.41
C PHE A 13 1.17 -10.77 -3.42
N GLN A 14 1.32 -10.02 -4.50
CA GLN A 14 0.33 -9.94 -5.58
C GLN A 14 0.13 -11.28 -6.26
N THR A 15 1.22 -11.93 -6.63
CA THR A 15 1.19 -13.23 -7.31
C THR A 15 0.54 -14.30 -6.44
N ARG A 16 0.81 -14.30 -5.13
CA ARG A 16 0.14 -15.20 -4.18
C ARG A 16 -1.38 -15.00 -4.20
N LYS A 17 -1.84 -13.74 -4.26
CA LYS A 17 -3.28 -13.42 -4.35
C LYS A 17 -3.90 -13.90 -5.66
N LEU A 18 -3.22 -13.78 -6.77
CA LEU A 18 -3.69 -14.31 -8.05
C LEU A 18 -3.77 -15.84 -8.03
N VAL A 19 -2.82 -16.54 -7.40
CA VAL A 19 -2.88 -18.01 -7.22
C VAL A 19 -4.04 -18.41 -6.31
N GLU A 20 -4.31 -17.63 -5.25
CA GLU A 20 -5.47 -17.85 -4.37
C GLU A 20 -6.79 -17.74 -5.15
N ILE A 21 -6.95 -16.69 -5.95
CA ILE A 21 -8.12 -16.50 -6.82
C ILE A 21 -8.26 -17.67 -7.80
N ALA A 22 -7.18 -18.05 -8.49
CA ALA A 22 -7.18 -19.17 -9.44
C ALA A 22 -7.63 -20.47 -8.77
N LYS A 23 -7.12 -20.78 -7.58
CA LYS A 23 -7.49 -21.95 -6.78
C LYS A 23 -8.99 -22.02 -6.50
N VAL A 24 -9.64 -20.89 -6.18
CA VAL A 24 -11.07 -20.82 -5.90
C VAL A 24 -11.86 -20.94 -7.19
N VAL A 25 -11.46 -20.22 -8.25
CA VAL A 25 -12.16 -20.21 -9.55
C VAL A 25 -12.14 -21.59 -10.23
N MET A 26 -11.06 -22.36 -10.06
CA MET A 26 -10.95 -23.74 -10.58
C MET A 26 -12.07 -24.67 -10.07
N LYS A 27 -12.64 -24.40 -8.91
CA LYS A 27 -13.77 -25.18 -8.35
C LYS A 27 -15.11 -24.82 -8.97
N GLN A 28 -15.16 -23.86 -9.88
CA GLN A 28 -16.37 -23.36 -10.55
C GLN A 28 -17.53 -23.06 -9.57
N PRO A 29 -17.30 -22.22 -8.52
CA PRO A 29 -18.34 -21.94 -7.55
C PRO A 29 -19.50 -21.19 -8.19
N GLN A 30 -20.71 -21.32 -7.62
CA GLN A 30 -21.90 -20.55 -8.03
C GLN A 30 -21.91 -19.15 -7.41
N ILE A 31 -21.25 -19.01 -6.26
CA ILE A 31 -21.10 -17.73 -5.54
C ILE A 31 -19.62 -17.57 -5.21
N LEU A 32 -19.03 -16.45 -5.64
CA LEU A 32 -17.66 -16.07 -5.32
C LEU A 32 -17.69 -14.92 -4.30
N VAL A 33 -16.98 -15.08 -3.20
CA VAL A 33 -16.80 -14.03 -2.19
C VAL A 33 -15.36 -13.51 -2.29
N ILE A 34 -15.22 -12.22 -2.49
CA ILE A 34 -13.93 -11.52 -2.62
C ILE A 34 -13.86 -10.48 -1.50
N ASP A 35 -12.92 -10.66 -0.57
CA ASP A 35 -12.75 -9.81 0.60
C ASP A 35 -11.42 -9.04 0.52
N GLU A 36 -11.50 -7.72 0.29
CA GLU A 36 -10.40 -6.75 0.20
C GLU A 36 -9.19 -7.21 -0.65
N THR A 37 -9.42 -8.08 -1.62
CA THR A 37 -8.34 -8.69 -2.41
C THR A 37 -7.71 -7.70 -3.38
N SER A 38 -8.47 -6.73 -3.88
CA SER A 38 -8.02 -5.72 -4.86
C SER A 38 -6.90 -4.82 -4.32
N THR A 39 -6.88 -4.54 -3.01
CA THR A 39 -5.83 -3.72 -2.37
C THR A 39 -4.44 -4.32 -2.49
N ALA A 40 -4.36 -5.65 -2.64
CA ALA A 40 -3.12 -6.40 -2.80
C ALA A 40 -2.64 -6.49 -4.25
N LEU A 41 -3.46 -6.08 -5.21
CA LEU A 41 -3.23 -6.23 -6.64
C LEU A 41 -2.72 -4.92 -7.27
N SER A 42 -1.89 -5.06 -8.30
CA SER A 42 -1.57 -3.97 -9.22
C SER A 42 -2.77 -3.64 -10.10
N HIS A 43 -2.66 -2.61 -10.93
CA HIS A 43 -3.68 -2.29 -11.93
C HIS A 43 -4.01 -3.52 -12.81
N ASP A 44 -3.01 -4.16 -13.40
CA ASP A 44 -3.20 -5.34 -14.25
C ASP A 44 -3.82 -6.52 -13.48
N GLY A 45 -3.43 -6.69 -12.21
CA GLY A 45 -4.02 -7.71 -11.33
C GLY A 45 -5.49 -7.45 -11.01
N ARG A 46 -5.89 -6.19 -10.86
CA ARG A 46 -7.29 -5.79 -10.67
C ARG A 46 -8.10 -6.02 -11.94
N GLU A 47 -7.56 -5.70 -13.11
CA GLU A 47 -8.23 -6.00 -14.38
C GLU A 47 -8.53 -7.50 -14.53
N ILE A 48 -7.57 -8.37 -14.20
CA ILE A 48 -7.79 -9.83 -14.19
C ILE A 48 -8.93 -10.20 -13.23
N LEU A 49 -8.98 -9.60 -12.04
CA LEU A 49 -10.04 -9.83 -11.06
C LEU A 49 -11.41 -9.41 -11.61
N TYR A 50 -11.49 -8.22 -12.21
CA TYR A 50 -12.74 -7.69 -12.79
C TYR A 50 -13.21 -8.52 -14.00
N ASP A 51 -12.30 -9.02 -14.81
CA ASP A 51 -12.62 -9.95 -15.90
C ASP A 51 -13.22 -11.27 -15.37
N ILE A 52 -12.68 -11.79 -14.26
CA ILE A 52 -13.24 -12.96 -13.58
C ILE A 52 -14.66 -12.66 -13.08
N MET A 53 -14.88 -11.53 -12.41
CA MET A 53 -16.20 -11.11 -11.92
C MET A 53 -17.20 -10.97 -13.09
N ASN A 54 -16.79 -10.33 -14.17
CA ASN A 54 -17.61 -10.18 -15.38
C ASN A 54 -17.95 -11.52 -16.04
N ARG A 55 -17.01 -12.47 -16.04
CA ARG A 55 -17.28 -13.84 -16.52
C ARG A 55 -18.34 -14.54 -15.64
N PHE A 56 -18.24 -14.41 -14.31
CA PHE A 56 -19.26 -14.95 -13.39
C PHE A 56 -20.64 -14.38 -13.69
N ARG A 57 -20.74 -13.05 -13.89
CA ARG A 57 -21.98 -12.38 -14.29
C ARG A 57 -22.57 -12.98 -15.60
N LYS A 58 -21.73 -13.15 -16.63
CA LYS A 58 -22.15 -13.73 -17.92
C LYS A 58 -22.60 -15.19 -17.81
N GLU A 59 -22.06 -15.94 -16.85
CA GLU A 59 -22.43 -17.33 -16.56
C GLU A 59 -23.61 -17.45 -15.59
N ASN A 60 -24.34 -16.35 -15.29
CA ASN A 60 -25.45 -16.30 -14.31
C ASN A 60 -25.02 -16.77 -12.91
N LYS A 61 -23.77 -16.54 -12.52
CA LYS A 61 -23.22 -16.75 -11.18
C LYS A 61 -23.15 -15.44 -10.43
N SER A 62 -23.07 -15.52 -9.10
CA SER A 62 -23.05 -14.32 -8.24
C SER A 62 -21.68 -14.05 -7.64
N VAL A 63 -21.39 -12.77 -7.41
CA VAL A 63 -20.19 -12.32 -6.71
C VAL A 63 -20.59 -11.43 -5.55
N ILE A 64 -19.98 -11.65 -4.38
CA ILE A 64 -20.00 -10.73 -3.25
C ILE A 64 -18.61 -10.09 -3.22
N PHE A 65 -18.56 -8.78 -3.48
CA PHE A 65 -17.32 -8.03 -3.49
C PHE A 65 -17.27 -7.08 -2.29
N ILE A 66 -16.31 -7.30 -1.40
CA ILE A 66 -16.09 -6.47 -0.20
C ILE A 66 -14.86 -5.61 -0.45
N SER A 67 -15.04 -4.29 -0.44
CA SER A 67 -13.98 -3.31 -0.60
C SER A 67 -14.31 -2.03 0.18
N HIS A 68 -13.28 -1.30 0.57
CA HIS A 68 -13.41 0.08 1.07
C HIS A 68 -13.07 1.10 -0.03
N ASP A 69 -12.65 0.65 -1.20
CA ASP A 69 -12.41 1.50 -2.36
C ASP A 69 -13.73 1.75 -3.10
N LEU A 70 -14.24 2.97 -2.95
CA LEU A 70 -15.53 3.35 -3.51
C LEU A 70 -15.50 3.39 -5.04
N ASP A 71 -14.37 3.79 -5.63
CA ASP A 71 -14.25 3.90 -7.08
C ASP A 71 -14.35 2.50 -7.72
N GLU A 72 -13.70 1.48 -7.13
CA GLU A 72 -13.85 0.09 -7.55
C GLU A 72 -15.30 -0.40 -7.44
N ILE A 73 -15.95 -0.16 -6.30
CA ILE A 73 -17.34 -0.57 -6.08
C ILE A 73 -18.26 0.08 -7.12
N MET A 74 -18.08 1.36 -7.36
CA MET A 74 -18.87 2.11 -8.33
C MET A 74 -18.67 1.60 -9.76
N GLU A 75 -17.50 1.09 -10.09
CA GLU A 75 -17.18 0.56 -11.39
C GLU A 75 -17.81 -0.83 -11.61
N VAL A 76 -17.58 -1.77 -10.69
CA VAL A 76 -17.83 -3.19 -10.94
C VAL A 76 -19.14 -3.74 -10.37
N CYS A 77 -19.76 -3.10 -9.35
CA CYS A 77 -20.93 -3.62 -8.66
C CYS A 77 -22.26 -3.16 -9.30
N ASP A 78 -23.27 -4.02 -9.21
CA ASP A 78 -24.65 -3.73 -9.62
C ASP A 78 -25.47 -3.15 -8.46
N THR A 79 -25.16 -3.57 -7.24
CA THR A 79 -25.76 -3.03 -5.99
C THR A 79 -24.70 -2.85 -4.94
N LEU A 80 -24.89 -1.90 -4.03
CA LEU A 80 -24.00 -1.65 -2.90
C LEU A 80 -24.78 -1.62 -1.59
N THR A 81 -24.37 -2.45 -0.63
CA THR A 81 -24.89 -2.41 0.73
C THR A 81 -23.83 -1.84 1.66
N VAL A 82 -24.13 -0.71 2.29
CA VAL A 82 -23.27 -0.06 3.27
C VAL A 82 -23.49 -0.66 4.66
N LEU A 83 -22.42 -1.22 5.24
CA LEU A 83 -22.37 -1.67 6.62
C LEU A 83 -21.63 -0.66 7.49
N ARG A 84 -22.17 -0.38 8.69
CA ARG A 84 -21.52 0.41 9.72
C ARG A 84 -21.93 -0.11 11.10
N ASP A 85 -20.95 -0.31 11.99
CA ASP A 85 -21.17 -0.83 13.34
C ASP A 85 -21.98 -2.14 13.37
N GLY A 86 -21.73 -3.03 12.39
CA GLY A 86 -22.40 -4.31 12.24
C GLY A 86 -23.86 -4.23 11.75
N LYS A 87 -24.32 -3.07 11.29
CA LYS A 87 -25.68 -2.85 10.80
C LYS A 87 -25.68 -2.41 9.35
N ILE A 88 -26.72 -2.85 8.61
CA ILE A 88 -27.00 -2.29 7.29
C ILE A 88 -27.53 -0.89 7.46
N ILE A 89 -26.88 0.10 6.86
CA ILE A 89 -27.29 1.49 6.86
C ILE A 89 -28.18 1.76 5.66
N ARG A 90 -27.76 1.37 4.48
CA ARG A 90 -28.50 1.54 3.23
C ARG A 90 -27.99 0.58 2.18
N THR A 91 -28.89 0.17 1.28
CA THR A 91 -28.57 -0.49 0.02
C THR A 91 -28.88 0.45 -1.13
N PHE A 92 -27.97 0.60 -2.06
CA PHE A 92 -28.06 1.41 -3.26
C PHE A 92 -28.13 0.49 -4.48
N ASN A 93 -29.02 0.79 -5.42
CA ASN A 93 -28.96 0.20 -6.77
C ASN A 93 -27.99 1.01 -7.63
N LYS A 94 -27.58 0.47 -8.78
CA LYS A 94 -26.59 1.09 -9.67
C LYS A 94 -26.96 2.51 -10.07
N GLU A 95 -28.21 2.78 -10.31
CA GLU A 95 -28.78 4.09 -10.71
C GLU A 95 -28.70 5.14 -9.58
N GLU A 96 -28.56 4.68 -8.34
CA GLU A 96 -28.45 5.53 -7.15
C GLU A 96 -26.99 5.78 -6.74
N PHE A 97 -26.01 5.27 -7.50
CA PHE A 97 -24.59 5.39 -7.17
C PHE A 97 -24.14 6.85 -7.32
N GLU A 98 -24.08 7.53 -6.20
CA GLU A 98 -23.55 8.88 -6.06
C GLU A 98 -22.51 8.85 -4.93
N ALA A 99 -21.26 9.22 -5.27
CA ALA A 99 -20.11 9.07 -4.38
C ALA A 99 -20.29 9.80 -3.02
N GLY A 100 -20.91 10.99 -3.02
CA GLY A 100 -21.15 11.75 -1.81
C GLY A 100 -22.15 11.08 -0.88
N ALA A 101 -23.28 10.58 -1.43
CA ALA A 101 -24.32 9.90 -0.67
C ALA A 101 -23.80 8.57 -0.08
N ILE A 102 -23.00 7.82 -0.84
CA ILE A 102 -22.40 6.58 -0.37
C ILE A 102 -21.40 6.87 0.74
N ARG A 103 -20.47 7.82 0.55
CA ARG A 103 -19.47 8.22 1.57
C ARG A 103 -20.16 8.69 2.85
N SER A 104 -21.18 9.53 2.76
CA SER A 104 -21.95 10.00 3.93
C SER A 104 -22.56 8.83 4.70
N SER A 105 -23.08 7.81 3.98
CA SER A 105 -23.65 6.61 4.59
C SER A 105 -22.57 5.78 5.30
N MET A 106 -21.35 5.66 4.73
CA MET A 106 -20.23 4.94 5.30
C MET A 106 -19.70 5.62 6.57
N ILE A 107 -19.55 6.95 6.55
CA ILE A 107 -18.91 7.73 7.64
C ILE A 107 -19.93 8.13 8.71
N GLY A 108 -21.21 8.30 8.35
CA GLY A 108 -22.28 8.72 9.27
C GLY A 108 -22.28 10.21 9.60
N ARG A 109 -21.56 11.03 8.86
CA ARG A 109 -21.56 12.49 8.92
C ARG A 109 -21.65 13.02 7.50
N GLU A 110 -22.40 14.11 7.30
CA GLU A 110 -22.23 14.89 6.09
C GLU A 110 -20.80 15.43 6.06
N LEU A 111 -20.06 15.10 5.01
CA LEU A 111 -18.73 15.67 4.76
C LEU A 111 -18.95 17.13 4.35
N GLN A 112 -18.97 18.02 5.34
CA GLN A 112 -18.89 19.45 5.09
C GLN A 112 -17.41 19.83 4.96
N GLY A 113 -16.97 20.13 3.73
CA GLY A 113 -15.62 20.63 3.43
C GLY A 113 -14.86 19.79 2.39
N ASP A 114 -13.86 20.39 1.81
CA ASP A 114 -12.94 19.75 0.88
C ASP A 114 -12.16 18.64 1.58
N TYR A 115 -12.31 17.39 1.11
CA TYR A 115 -11.59 16.22 1.65
C TYR A 115 -10.08 16.31 1.42
N TYR A 116 -9.66 17.11 0.45
CA TYR A 116 -8.25 17.40 0.18
C TYR A 116 -7.88 18.75 0.80
N ARG A 117 -6.69 18.79 1.43
CA ARG A 117 -6.15 20.06 1.91
C ARG A 117 -6.13 21.07 0.76
N SER A 118 -6.95 22.11 0.89
CA SER A 118 -6.93 23.27 -0.01
C SER A 118 -5.99 24.38 0.52
N ASP A 119 -5.51 24.26 1.76
CA ASP A 119 -4.61 25.16 2.45
C ASP A 119 -3.13 24.80 2.22
N PHE A 120 -2.67 24.89 0.98
CA PHE A 120 -1.25 24.68 0.66
C PHE A 120 -0.44 25.95 0.97
N GLU A 121 -0.12 26.17 2.24
CA GLU A 121 1.04 26.98 2.55
C GLU A 121 2.30 26.14 2.33
N ALA A 122 3.16 26.61 1.43
CA ALA A 122 4.45 25.95 1.16
C ALA A 122 5.31 26.02 2.43
N SER A 123 5.37 24.90 3.17
CA SER A 123 6.16 24.79 4.41
C SER A 123 7.61 24.36 4.15
N ALA A 124 7.96 24.08 2.90
CA ALA A 124 9.30 23.63 2.52
C ALA A 124 10.33 24.74 2.71
N GLN A 125 11.34 24.50 3.53
CA GLN A 125 12.48 25.38 3.74
C GLN A 125 13.53 25.19 2.64
N GLN A 126 14.51 26.08 2.55
CA GLN A 126 15.58 25.92 1.57
C GLN A 126 16.59 24.82 1.95
N GLU A 127 16.68 24.49 3.23
CA GLU A 127 17.61 23.49 3.74
C GLU A 127 17.23 22.08 3.29
N VAL A 128 18.18 21.36 2.65
CA VAL A 128 18.02 19.98 2.24
C VAL A 128 18.16 19.05 3.44
N ALA A 129 17.10 18.31 3.76
CA ALA A 129 17.08 17.34 4.85
C ALA A 129 17.62 15.97 4.42
N LEU A 130 17.29 15.54 3.19
CA LEU A 130 17.75 14.28 2.60
C LEU A 130 18.18 14.52 1.16
N ASN A 131 19.31 13.95 0.78
CA ASN A 131 19.85 14.03 -0.56
C ASN A 131 20.11 12.62 -1.10
N VAL A 132 19.45 12.27 -2.16
CA VAL A 132 19.55 10.99 -2.88
C VAL A 132 20.30 11.25 -4.18
N LYS A 133 21.41 10.55 -4.40
CA LYS A 133 22.29 10.75 -5.57
C LYS A 133 22.53 9.46 -6.32
N ASN A 134 22.13 9.42 -7.57
CA ASN A 134 22.42 8.40 -8.57
C ASN A 134 22.29 6.97 -8.05
N LEU A 135 21.18 6.67 -7.36
CA LEU A 135 20.97 5.33 -6.81
C LEU A 135 20.73 4.31 -7.92
N VAL A 136 21.59 3.29 -7.95
CA VAL A 136 21.43 2.11 -8.79
C VAL A 136 21.28 0.89 -7.88
N TYR A 137 20.30 0.06 -8.16
CA TYR A 137 20.10 -1.20 -7.45
C TYR A 137 19.33 -2.19 -8.33
N THR A 138 20.01 -3.23 -8.77
CA THR A 138 19.50 -4.25 -9.70
C THR A 138 18.86 -3.59 -10.94
N ASP A 139 17.79 -4.17 -11.49
CA ASP A 139 16.96 -3.60 -12.55
C ASP A 139 15.91 -2.60 -12.03
N ARG A 140 15.81 -2.39 -10.71
CA ARG A 140 14.74 -1.64 -10.03
C ARG A 140 15.02 -0.16 -9.84
N LEU A 141 16.28 0.22 -9.61
CA LEU A 141 16.68 1.62 -9.50
C LEU A 141 17.77 1.91 -10.53
N LYS A 142 17.53 2.87 -11.41
CA LYS A 142 18.39 3.16 -12.57
C LYS A 142 18.84 4.63 -12.55
N GLY A 143 19.70 4.98 -11.57
CA GLY A 143 20.25 6.31 -11.45
C GLY A 143 19.28 7.33 -10.81
N VAL A 144 18.52 6.91 -9.80
CA VAL A 144 17.52 7.77 -9.13
C VAL A 144 18.19 8.85 -8.30
N SER A 145 17.80 10.12 -8.53
CA SER A 145 18.32 11.27 -7.79
C SER A 145 17.19 12.23 -7.45
N PHE A 146 17.10 12.68 -6.21
CA PHE A 146 16.20 13.74 -5.74
C PHE A 146 16.63 14.25 -4.38
N GLN A 147 16.01 15.34 -3.93
CA GLN A 147 16.22 15.92 -2.63
C GLN A 147 14.90 16.09 -1.90
N VAL A 148 14.93 16.00 -0.57
CA VAL A 148 13.83 16.35 0.31
C VAL A 148 14.28 17.49 1.19
N ARG A 149 13.50 18.56 1.27
CA ARG A 149 13.79 19.75 2.08
C ARG A 149 13.13 19.63 3.45
N ARG A 150 13.58 20.44 4.40
CA ARG A 150 12.90 20.52 5.70
C ARG A 150 11.47 21.03 5.54
N GLY A 151 10.52 20.38 6.22
CA GLY A 151 9.11 20.73 6.16
C GLY A 151 8.40 20.31 4.87
N GLU A 152 9.09 19.61 3.97
CA GLU A 152 8.55 19.11 2.70
C GLU A 152 7.98 17.69 2.86
N ILE A 153 6.85 17.43 2.22
CA ILE A 153 6.30 16.08 2.03
C ILE A 153 6.46 15.72 0.56
N VAL A 154 7.38 14.79 0.26
CA VAL A 154 7.63 14.32 -1.10
C VAL A 154 6.85 13.03 -1.34
N GLY A 155 5.95 13.05 -2.34
CA GLY A 155 5.27 11.86 -2.82
C GLY A 155 6.13 11.11 -3.84
N VAL A 156 6.25 9.79 -3.70
CA VAL A 156 6.88 8.91 -4.67
C VAL A 156 5.83 7.95 -5.19
N GLY A 157 5.45 8.08 -6.45
CA GLY A 157 4.43 7.25 -7.09
C GLY A 157 5.00 6.50 -8.30
N GLY A 158 4.31 5.42 -8.69
CA GLY A 158 4.65 4.65 -9.88
C GLY A 158 3.86 3.34 -9.94
N LEU A 159 3.94 2.67 -11.10
CA LEU A 159 3.30 1.38 -11.28
C LEU A 159 3.92 0.29 -10.38
N ALA A 160 3.23 -0.83 -10.25
CA ALA A 160 3.77 -1.99 -9.56
C ALA A 160 5.16 -2.35 -10.11
N HIS A 161 6.07 -2.74 -9.21
CA HIS A 161 7.46 -3.11 -9.54
C HIS A 161 8.36 -1.97 -10.07
N CYS A 162 7.90 -0.71 -10.08
CA CYS A 162 8.73 0.44 -10.51
C CYS A 162 9.93 0.74 -9.59
N GLY A 163 10.08 0.05 -8.47
CA GLY A 163 11.20 0.22 -7.53
C GLY A 163 10.93 1.15 -6.35
N MET A 164 9.76 1.80 -6.24
CA MET A 164 9.46 2.75 -5.15
C MET A 164 9.65 2.17 -3.74
N HIS A 165 9.28 0.90 -3.51
CA HIS A 165 9.50 0.25 -2.21
C HIS A 165 10.98 -0.05 -1.96
N THR A 166 11.71 -0.43 -3.01
CA THR A 166 13.17 -0.60 -2.95
C THR A 166 13.85 0.73 -2.63
N LEU A 167 13.40 1.83 -3.24
CA LEU A 167 13.89 3.17 -2.95
C LEU A 167 13.73 3.53 -1.46
N GLY A 168 12.58 3.28 -0.87
CA GLY A 168 12.34 3.50 0.57
C GLY A 168 13.32 2.72 1.45
N LYS A 169 13.57 1.43 1.14
CA LYS A 169 14.54 0.59 1.84
C LYS A 169 15.97 1.10 1.71
N VAL A 170 16.37 1.54 0.51
CA VAL A 170 17.70 2.12 0.27
C VAL A 170 17.83 3.45 1.02
N CYS A 171 16.83 4.30 1.01
CA CYS A 171 16.85 5.57 1.76
C CYS A 171 17.01 5.37 3.27
N PHE A 172 16.48 4.29 3.82
CA PHE A 172 16.64 3.94 5.24
C PHE A 172 17.90 3.13 5.54
N GLY A 173 18.65 2.72 4.51
CA GLY A 173 19.86 1.90 4.66
C GLY A 173 19.58 0.42 4.95
N ALA A 174 18.33 -0.05 4.79
CA ALA A 174 17.97 -1.46 4.92
C ALA A 174 18.47 -2.31 3.74
N VAL A 175 18.68 -1.66 2.60
CA VAL A 175 19.28 -2.24 1.40
C VAL A 175 20.40 -1.34 0.93
N LYS A 176 21.57 -1.90 0.63
CA LYS A 176 22.73 -1.16 0.13
C LYS A 176 22.63 -1.01 -1.38
N PRO A 177 22.69 0.20 -1.94
CA PRO A 177 22.71 0.40 -3.39
C PRO A 177 24.03 -0.10 -4.00
N GLU A 178 24.00 -0.44 -5.28
CA GLU A 178 25.20 -0.81 -6.06
C GLU A 178 26.00 0.43 -6.41
N GLU A 179 25.30 1.53 -6.76
CA GLU A 179 25.90 2.83 -7.01
C GLU A 179 25.08 3.94 -6.35
N GLY A 180 25.74 5.08 -6.16
CA GLY A 180 25.14 6.24 -5.54
C GLY A 180 25.10 6.17 -4.02
N ASN A 181 24.46 7.15 -3.41
CA ASN A 181 24.31 7.21 -1.96
C ASN A 181 23.10 8.03 -1.53
N VAL A 182 22.76 7.86 -0.26
CA VAL A 182 21.76 8.68 0.44
C VAL A 182 22.50 9.39 1.57
N SER A 183 22.32 10.70 1.70
CA SER A 183 22.92 11.48 2.78
C SER A 183 21.92 12.44 3.41
N VAL A 184 22.07 12.71 4.70
CA VAL A 184 21.29 13.71 5.43
C VAL A 184 21.98 15.08 5.42
N ALA A 185 21.33 16.11 5.98
CA ALA A 185 21.74 17.52 5.93
C ALA A 185 23.22 17.77 6.31
N ASP A 186 23.74 17.05 7.28
CA ASP A 186 25.15 17.19 7.73
C ASP A 186 26.15 16.39 6.87
N GLY A 187 25.74 15.86 5.74
CA GLY A 187 26.57 15.07 4.83
C GLY A 187 26.77 13.60 5.24
N THR A 188 26.21 13.16 6.38
CA THR A 188 26.32 11.75 6.79
C THR A 188 25.63 10.83 5.81
N VAL A 189 26.37 9.87 5.28
CA VAL A 189 25.83 8.83 4.38
C VAL A 189 25.10 7.78 5.19
N ILE A 190 23.88 7.46 4.78
CA ILE A 190 23.02 6.43 5.35
C ILE A 190 23.28 5.11 4.63
N ASP A 191 23.99 4.21 5.28
CA ASP A 191 24.37 2.89 4.77
C ASP A 191 23.87 1.73 5.64
N SER A 192 23.12 2.06 6.71
CA SER A 192 22.53 1.07 7.60
C SER A 192 21.36 1.66 8.38
N PRO A 193 20.38 0.83 8.80
CA PRO A 193 19.27 1.24 9.65
C PRO A 193 19.75 1.87 10.97
N ALA A 194 20.83 1.37 11.55
CA ALA A 194 21.39 1.89 12.77
C ALA A 194 21.87 3.36 12.62
N LYS A 195 22.48 3.70 11.47
CA LYS A 195 22.84 5.09 11.15
C LYS A 195 21.62 5.95 10.90
N ALA A 196 20.63 5.43 10.15
CA ALA A 196 19.37 6.13 9.91
C ALA A 196 18.69 6.51 11.23
N MET A 197 18.55 5.55 12.15
CA MET A 197 17.95 5.79 13.47
C MET A 197 18.74 6.80 14.31
N LYS A 198 20.08 6.74 14.30
CA LYS A 198 20.92 7.76 14.96
C LYS A 198 20.69 9.17 14.38
N LYS A 199 20.37 9.27 13.11
CA LYS A 199 20.01 10.52 12.42
C LYS A 199 18.51 10.85 12.51
N ARG A 200 17.77 10.16 13.38
CA ARG A 200 16.33 10.35 13.64
C ARG A 200 15.45 10.11 12.40
N MET A 201 15.87 9.22 11.53
CA MET A 201 15.02 8.73 10.45
C MET A 201 14.18 7.57 10.96
N GLY A 202 12.91 7.51 10.52
CA GLY A 202 12.00 6.38 10.74
C GLY A 202 11.60 5.77 9.40
N TYR A 203 11.28 4.49 9.40
CA TYR A 203 10.79 3.77 8.24
C TYR A 203 9.56 2.95 8.60
N VAL A 204 8.46 3.18 7.88
CA VAL A 204 7.25 2.36 7.96
C VAL A 204 7.19 1.51 6.70
N SER A 205 7.35 0.19 6.86
CA SER A 205 7.41 -0.73 5.73
C SER A 205 6.03 -1.01 5.12
N LYS A 206 6.02 -1.43 3.86
CA LYS A 206 4.81 -1.94 3.19
C LYS A 206 4.32 -3.24 3.84
N ASP A 207 5.24 -4.17 4.08
CA ASP A 207 4.95 -5.48 4.70
C ASP A 207 5.35 -5.43 6.19
N ARG A 208 4.43 -4.91 6.99
CA ARG A 208 4.63 -4.73 8.43
C ARG A 208 4.84 -6.06 9.17
N ASP A 209 4.16 -7.11 8.74
CA ASP A 209 4.13 -8.41 9.43
C ASP A 209 5.46 -9.15 9.31
N VAL A 210 6.18 -8.91 8.22
CA VAL A 210 7.50 -9.52 7.95
C VAL A 210 8.65 -8.61 8.34
N GLU A 211 8.48 -7.28 8.18
CA GLU A 211 9.59 -6.33 8.22
C GLU A 211 9.64 -5.44 9.47
N SER A 212 8.50 -5.25 10.16
CA SER A 212 8.42 -4.17 11.15
C SER A 212 7.81 -4.56 12.50
N LEU A 213 7.00 -5.62 12.58
CA LEU A 213 6.32 -6.00 13.80
C LEU A 213 6.76 -7.38 14.30
N CYS A 214 6.97 -7.49 15.60
CA CYS A 214 7.12 -8.77 16.30
C CYS A 214 5.73 -9.28 16.67
N LEU A 215 5.08 -10.05 15.79
CA LEU A 215 3.67 -10.47 15.93
C LEU A 215 3.39 -11.26 17.22
N ASN A 216 4.40 -11.96 17.76
CA ASN A 216 4.30 -12.72 19.00
C ASN A 216 4.63 -11.91 20.27
N ALA A 217 4.96 -10.62 20.11
CA ALA A 217 5.25 -9.72 21.22
C ALA A 217 4.06 -8.81 21.53
N SER A 218 4.02 -8.25 22.73
CA SER A 218 2.97 -7.32 23.14
C SER A 218 3.03 -5.99 22.34
N ILE A 219 1.98 -5.20 22.41
CA ILE A 219 1.98 -3.84 21.84
C ILE A 219 3.05 -2.99 22.53
N GLU A 220 3.18 -3.11 23.86
CA GLU A 220 4.17 -2.41 24.66
C GLU A 220 5.60 -2.74 24.20
N ASP A 221 5.91 -4.00 23.98
CA ASP A 221 7.21 -4.45 23.49
C ASP A 221 7.49 -3.90 22.09
N ASN A 222 6.52 -3.97 21.18
CA ASN A 222 6.66 -3.46 19.82
C ASN A 222 6.91 -1.94 19.79
N ILE A 223 6.26 -1.18 20.67
CA ILE A 223 6.46 0.28 20.74
C ILE A 223 7.80 0.60 21.40
N SER A 224 8.17 -0.11 22.48
CA SER A 224 9.35 0.21 23.29
C SER A 224 10.65 -0.25 22.67
N ILE A 225 10.67 -1.31 21.85
CA ILE A 225 11.89 -1.90 21.28
C ILE A 225 12.74 -0.88 20.51
N ALA A 226 12.11 0.06 19.78
CA ALA A 226 12.78 1.10 19.04
C ALA A 226 13.46 2.15 19.95
N GLY A 227 13.04 2.23 21.20
CA GLY A 227 13.55 3.18 22.21
C GLY A 227 14.50 2.56 23.25
N MET A 228 14.66 1.25 23.26
CA MET A 228 15.39 0.52 24.32
C MET A 228 16.82 1.02 24.53
N SER A 229 17.51 1.43 23.46
CA SER A 229 18.86 1.99 23.55
C SER A 229 18.95 3.30 24.36
N LYS A 230 17.83 3.98 24.63
CA LYS A 230 17.77 5.19 25.45
C LYS A 230 17.64 4.88 26.95
N PHE A 231 17.23 3.67 27.27
CA PHE A 231 16.95 3.21 28.63
C PHE A 231 17.92 2.11 29.09
N ALA A 232 18.74 1.56 28.19
CA ALA A 232 19.80 0.65 28.55
C ALA A 232 20.93 1.45 29.25
N VAL A 233 21.10 1.26 30.55
CA VAL A 233 22.19 1.79 31.36
C VAL A 233 23.40 0.92 31.19
#